data_faedf6f412f10c900ecbbb8b7f8b054b
#
_entry.id   faedf6f412f10c900ecbbb8b7f8b054b
#
_cell.length_a   1.000
_cell.length_b   1.000
_cell.length_c   1.000
_cell.angle_alpha   90.00
_cell.angle_beta   90.00
_cell.angle_gamma   90.00
#
_symmetry.space_group_name_H-M   'P 1'
#
loop_
_entity.id
_entity.type
_entity.pdbx_description
1 polymer ?
#
loop_
_entity_poly.entity_id
_entity_poly.type
_entity_poly.pdbx_seq_one_letter_code
_entity_poly.pdbx_strand_id
1 'polypeptide(L)'
;MDSDKIKKLKALAEKIDFNDSRLNQHYREMEETSANIKPYAGYSTLLRAPQHTSLKELEIALIGVPFDFGVTNRPGARFGPQQIREVSSMAEGPMHHESKIIPSQLCRFGDYGDVNFE
;
A
#
# COMPACT_ATOMS: atom_id res chain seq x y z
N MET A 1 -0.44 -20.17 5.46
CA MET A 1 -1.48 -19.33 6.12
C MET A 1 -2.66 -20.24 6.43
N ASP A 2 -3.13 -20.22 7.66
CA ASP A 2 -4.16 -21.13 8.17
C ASP A 2 -5.49 -20.91 7.44
N SER A 3 -6.09 -22.00 6.93
CA SER A 3 -7.38 -22.00 6.20
C SER A 3 -8.51 -21.35 7.01
N ASP A 4 -8.48 -21.50 8.33
CA ASP A 4 -9.48 -20.90 9.23
C ASP A 4 -9.32 -19.38 9.36
N LYS A 5 -8.10 -18.87 9.25
CA LYS A 5 -7.80 -17.44 9.23
C LYS A 5 -8.34 -16.78 7.95
N ILE A 6 -8.20 -17.48 6.83
CA ILE A 6 -8.72 -17.02 5.53
C ILE A 6 -10.26 -16.99 5.55
N LYS A 7 -10.89 -18.01 6.10
CA LYS A 7 -12.35 -18.05 6.26
C LYS A 7 -12.87 -16.93 7.16
N LYS A 8 -12.17 -16.66 8.27
CA LYS A 8 -12.51 -15.53 9.16
C LYS A 8 -12.36 -14.19 8.48
N LEU A 9 -11.29 -13.98 7.68
CA LEU A 9 -11.08 -12.75 6.93
C LEU A 9 -12.13 -12.58 5.83
N LYS A 10 -12.50 -13.65 5.13
CA LYS A 10 -13.61 -13.60 4.14
C LYS A 10 -14.94 -13.28 4.81
N ALA A 11 -15.25 -13.89 5.93
CA ALA A 11 -16.48 -13.62 6.68
C ALA A 11 -16.51 -12.19 7.27
N LEU A 12 -15.35 -11.63 7.64
CA LEU A 12 -15.20 -10.22 8.01
C LEU A 12 -15.40 -9.30 6.81
N ALA A 13 -14.85 -9.65 5.66
CA ALA A 13 -15.02 -8.89 4.42
C ALA A 13 -16.47 -8.86 3.96
N GLU A 14 -17.21 -9.96 4.11
CA GLU A 14 -18.65 -10.03 3.83
C GLU A 14 -19.50 -9.22 4.81
N LYS A 15 -19.00 -8.97 6.02
CA LYS A 15 -19.68 -8.18 7.06
C LYS A 15 -19.31 -6.71 7.06
N ILE A 16 -18.34 -6.29 6.25
CA ILE A 16 -17.99 -4.88 6.14
C ILE A 16 -19.18 -4.14 5.54
N ASP A 17 -19.82 -3.37 6.39
CA ASP A 17 -20.81 -2.42 5.96
C ASP A 17 -20.11 -1.34 5.12
N PHE A 18 -20.26 -1.43 3.81
CA PHE A 18 -19.76 -0.42 2.87
C PHE A 18 -20.39 0.97 3.10
N ASN A 19 -21.27 1.10 4.08
CA ASN A 19 -21.83 2.35 4.56
C ASN A 19 -21.00 3.02 5.67
N ASP A 20 -19.86 2.46 6.11
CA ASP A 20 -18.95 3.19 7.00
C ASP A 20 -18.41 4.42 6.24
N SER A 21 -18.85 5.59 6.69
CA SER A 21 -18.52 6.87 6.06
C SER A 21 -17.01 7.12 5.98
N ARG A 22 -16.22 6.62 6.94
CA ARG A 22 -14.76 6.75 6.98
C ARG A 22 -14.10 5.87 5.93
N LEU A 23 -14.58 4.63 5.79
CA LEU A 23 -14.07 3.70 4.78
C LEU A 23 -14.43 4.19 3.38
N ASN A 24 -15.67 4.66 3.20
CA ASN A 24 -16.14 5.22 1.92
C ASN A 24 -15.37 6.50 1.53
N GLN A 25 -15.05 7.36 2.49
CA GLN A 25 -14.23 8.54 2.23
C GLN A 25 -12.83 8.12 1.78
N HIS A 26 -12.19 7.21 2.51
CA HIS A 26 -10.86 6.71 2.17
C HIS A 26 -10.84 6.05 0.79
N TYR A 27 -11.89 5.31 0.46
CA TYR A 27 -12.06 4.66 -0.83
C TYR A 27 -12.12 5.68 -1.98
N ARG A 28 -12.88 6.74 -1.81
CA ARG A 28 -12.97 7.84 -2.80
C ARG A 28 -11.63 8.56 -2.95
N GLU A 29 -10.95 8.83 -1.84
CA GLU A 29 -9.62 9.43 -1.85
C GLU A 29 -8.61 8.54 -2.58
N MET A 30 -8.68 7.22 -2.39
CA MET A 30 -7.86 6.27 -3.13
C MET A 30 -8.19 6.23 -4.62
N GLU A 31 -9.47 6.18 -4.98
CA GLU A 31 -9.88 6.21 -6.38
C GLU A 31 -9.43 7.48 -7.08
N GLU A 32 -9.65 8.63 -6.47
CA GLU A 32 -9.21 9.92 -7.01
C GLU A 32 -7.69 9.98 -7.14
N THR A 33 -6.96 9.54 -6.10
CA THR A 33 -5.49 9.52 -6.12
C THR A 33 -4.98 8.54 -7.17
N SER A 34 -5.51 7.32 -7.21
CA SER A 34 -5.11 6.30 -8.18
C SER A 34 -5.42 6.69 -9.61
N ALA A 35 -6.55 7.37 -9.84
CA ALA A 35 -6.91 7.88 -11.15
C ALA A 35 -5.97 9.00 -11.63
N ASN A 36 -5.43 9.78 -10.71
CA ASN A 36 -4.52 10.89 -11.00
C ASN A 36 -3.05 10.46 -11.08
N ILE A 37 -2.66 9.35 -10.42
CA ILE A 37 -1.30 8.81 -10.50
C ILE A 37 -1.13 8.06 -11.82
N LYS A 38 -0.38 8.65 -12.72
CA LYS A 38 -0.02 8.00 -13.98
C LYS A 38 1.24 7.16 -13.78
N PRO A 39 1.31 5.91 -14.27
CA PRO A 39 2.49 5.06 -14.13
C PRO A 39 3.77 5.66 -14.72
N TYR A 40 3.62 6.60 -15.62
CA TYR A 40 4.70 7.21 -16.39
C TYR A 40 4.95 8.69 -16.04
N ALA A 41 4.24 9.25 -15.09
CA ALA A 41 4.36 10.67 -14.75
C ALA A 41 4.09 10.94 -13.26
N GLY A 42 4.83 11.88 -12.69
CA GLY A 42 4.70 12.27 -11.29
C GLY A 42 5.45 11.35 -10.32
N TYR A 43 5.00 11.31 -9.09
CA TYR A 43 5.58 10.48 -8.04
C TYR A 43 4.91 9.11 -8.03
N SER A 44 5.71 8.05 -8.11
CA SER A 44 5.21 6.70 -7.87
C SER A 44 5.07 6.46 -6.37
N THR A 45 3.90 5.98 -5.96
CA THR A 45 3.65 5.49 -4.62
C THR A 45 3.55 3.96 -4.63
N LEU A 46 3.79 3.35 -3.47
CA LEU A 46 3.70 1.90 -3.34
C LEU A 46 2.27 1.43 -3.61
N LEU A 47 2.09 0.55 -4.60
CA LEU A 47 0.78 0.03 -5.01
C LEU A 47 -0.25 1.12 -5.36
N ARG A 48 0.19 2.29 -5.81
CA ARG A 48 -0.65 3.49 -6.02
C ARG A 48 -1.42 3.93 -4.78
N ALA A 49 -0.88 3.62 -3.60
CA ALA A 49 -1.48 4.04 -2.34
C ALA A 49 -1.46 5.57 -2.21
N PRO A 50 -2.45 6.18 -1.58
CA PRO A 50 -2.41 7.60 -1.24
C PRO A 50 -1.15 7.92 -0.43
N GLN A 51 -0.52 9.05 -0.76
CA GLN A 51 0.58 9.55 0.05
C GLN A 51 0.05 10.23 1.30
N HIS A 52 0.56 9.84 2.45
CA HIS A 52 0.15 10.39 3.74
C HIS A 52 1.33 11.00 4.49
N THR A 53 1.08 12.11 5.16
CA THR A 53 2.02 12.76 6.06
C THR A 53 1.74 12.48 7.54
N SER A 54 0.64 11.80 7.83
CA SER A 54 0.21 11.45 9.19
C SER A 54 -0.14 9.95 9.29
N LEU A 55 0.35 9.30 10.33
CA LEU A 55 0.05 7.89 10.62
C LEU A 55 -1.29 7.70 11.34
N LYS A 56 -1.88 8.78 11.87
CA LYS A 56 -3.04 8.69 12.78
C LYS A 56 -4.30 8.11 12.15
N GLU A 57 -4.42 8.22 10.84
CA GLU A 57 -5.60 7.80 10.11
C GLU A 57 -5.40 6.48 9.36
N LEU A 58 -4.18 5.94 9.41
CA LEU A 58 -3.84 4.71 8.70
C LEU A 58 -3.93 3.51 9.63
N GLU A 59 -4.46 2.41 9.09
CA GLU A 59 -4.38 1.09 9.70
C GLU A 59 -3.14 0.34 9.22
N ILE A 60 -2.69 0.64 7.99
CA ILE A 60 -1.47 0.10 7.40
C ILE A 60 -0.67 1.25 6.80
N ALA A 61 0.53 1.47 7.32
CA ALA A 61 1.49 2.41 6.73
C ALA A 61 2.58 1.65 5.98
N LEU A 62 2.80 2.04 4.73
CA LEU A 62 3.89 1.54 3.91
C LEU A 62 5.05 2.53 4.03
N ILE A 63 6.18 2.06 4.53
CA ILE A 63 7.35 2.89 4.82
C ILE A 63 8.56 2.29 4.12
N GLY A 64 9.24 3.07 3.31
CA GLY A 64 10.50 2.69 2.70
C GLY A 64 11.68 2.89 3.66
N VAL A 65 12.64 1.97 3.61
CA VAL A 65 13.90 2.06 4.37
C VAL A 65 15.06 1.98 3.38
N PRO A 66 15.45 3.12 2.77
CA PRO A 66 16.52 3.16 1.75
C PRO A 66 17.90 3.12 2.41
N PHE A 67 18.28 1.97 2.93
CA PHE A 67 19.50 1.79 3.73
C PHE A 67 20.34 0.60 3.24
N ASP A 68 21.65 0.84 3.05
CA ASP A 68 22.61 -0.21 2.69
C ASP A 68 24.04 0.06 3.21
N PHE A 69 24.19 0.87 4.25
CA PHE A 69 25.53 1.16 4.79
C PHE A 69 26.24 -0.03 5.43
N GLY A 70 25.51 -1.10 5.77
CA GLY A 70 26.08 -2.35 6.30
C GLY A 70 26.44 -3.39 5.24
N VAL A 71 26.31 -3.08 3.96
CA VAL A 71 26.55 -4.03 2.88
C VAL A 71 28.04 -4.20 2.62
N THR A 72 28.52 -5.44 2.69
CA THR A 72 29.94 -5.77 2.53
C THR A 72 30.34 -6.10 1.08
N ASN A 73 29.37 -6.44 0.20
CA ASN A 73 29.70 -6.92 -1.15
C ASN A 73 29.03 -6.08 -2.26
N ARG A 74 27.71 -6.03 -2.31
CA ARG A 74 26.99 -5.36 -3.42
C ARG A 74 26.07 -4.28 -2.89
N PRO A 75 26.51 -3.02 -2.83
CA PRO A 75 25.63 -1.90 -2.45
C PRO A 75 24.54 -1.69 -3.51
N GLY A 76 23.46 -1.05 -3.13
CA GLY A 76 22.33 -0.71 -4.02
C GLY A 76 20.97 -0.98 -3.41
N ALA A 77 20.89 -1.66 -2.27
CA ALA A 77 19.61 -1.91 -1.58
C ALA A 77 18.88 -0.61 -1.21
N ARG A 78 19.61 0.51 -1.06
CA ARG A 78 19.04 1.87 -0.84
C ARG A 78 18.06 2.30 -1.93
N PHE A 79 18.18 1.78 -3.14
CA PHE A 79 17.28 2.07 -4.25
C PHE A 79 16.04 1.16 -4.28
N GLY A 80 15.97 0.16 -3.38
CA GLY A 80 14.89 -0.80 -3.33
C GLY A 80 13.51 -0.19 -3.17
N PRO A 81 13.27 0.70 -2.18
CA PRO A 81 11.97 1.32 -1.99
C PRO A 81 11.49 2.09 -3.24
N GLN A 82 12.36 2.86 -3.87
CA GLN A 82 12.04 3.59 -5.10
C GLN A 82 11.67 2.62 -6.23
N GLN A 83 12.47 1.59 -6.44
CA GLN A 83 12.22 0.60 -7.49
C GLN A 83 10.91 -0.15 -7.28
N ILE A 84 10.60 -0.52 -6.04
CA ILE A 84 9.34 -1.20 -5.71
C ILE A 84 8.14 -0.27 -5.98
N ARG A 85 8.24 1.02 -5.66
CA ARG A 85 7.19 2.00 -5.98
C ARG A 85 6.96 2.10 -7.48
N GLU A 86 8.03 2.22 -8.26
CA GLU A 86 7.93 2.31 -9.72
C GLU A 86 7.27 1.08 -10.32
N VAL A 87 7.74 -0.12 -9.96
CA VAL A 87 7.20 -1.37 -10.49
C VAL A 87 5.77 -1.61 -10.03
N SER A 88 5.47 -1.38 -8.75
CA SER A 88 4.12 -1.61 -8.21
C SER A 88 3.09 -0.63 -8.75
N SER A 89 3.51 0.57 -9.16
CA SER A 89 2.60 1.55 -9.77
C SER A 89 2.12 1.11 -11.16
N MET A 90 2.84 0.22 -11.81
CA MET A 90 2.47 -0.35 -13.12
C MET A 90 1.60 -1.60 -12.99
N ALA A 91 1.53 -2.21 -11.81
CA ALA A 91 0.74 -3.41 -11.59
C ALA A 91 -0.78 -3.08 -11.56
N GLU A 92 -1.58 -3.98 -12.12
CA GLU A 92 -3.03 -3.95 -11.92
C GLU A 92 -3.33 -4.35 -10.48
N GLY A 93 -3.81 -3.42 -9.68
CA GLY A 93 -4.33 -3.53 -8.32
C GLY A 93 -3.79 -4.64 -7.41
N PRO A 94 -3.60 -4.40 -6.14
CA PRO A 94 -2.96 -5.36 -5.22
C PRO A 94 -3.96 -6.44 -4.75
N MET A 95 -4.52 -7.22 -5.66
CA MET A 95 -5.40 -8.33 -5.30
C MET A 95 -4.57 -9.54 -4.85
N HIS A 96 -4.85 -10.06 -3.66
CA HIS A 96 -4.23 -11.30 -3.21
C HIS A 96 -4.77 -12.48 -4.03
N HIS A 97 -3.86 -13.19 -4.69
CA HIS A 97 -4.23 -14.15 -5.74
C HIS A 97 -5.11 -15.30 -5.26
N GLU A 98 -4.85 -15.85 -4.09
CA GLU A 98 -5.60 -16.99 -3.55
C GLU A 98 -6.94 -16.56 -2.92
N SER A 99 -6.92 -15.52 -2.07
CA SER A 99 -8.11 -15.09 -1.35
C SER A 99 -9.03 -14.17 -2.15
N LYS A 100 -8.54 -13.63 -3.27
CA LYS A 100 -9.24 -12.62 -4.09
C LYS A 100 -9.63 -11.36 -3.31
N ILE A 101 -8.93 -11.10 -2.21
CA ILE A 101 -9.13 -9.91 -1.38
C ILE A 101 -8.19 -8.81 -1.88
N ILE A 102 -8.71 -7.61 -1.94
CA ILE A 102 -7.95 -6.39 -2.20
C ILE A 102 -7.79 -5.67 -0.86
N PRO A 103 -6.60 -5.69 -0.22
CA PRO A 103 -6.41 -5.12 1.12
C PRO A 103 -6.78 -3.63 1.19
N SER A 104 -6.52 -2.89 0.13
CA SER A 104 -6.86 -1.46 0.05
C SER A 104 -8.37 -1.18 0.11
N GLN A 105 -9.20 -2.18 -0.15
CA GLN A 105 -10.65 -2.08 -0.02
C GLN A 105 -11.14 -2.37 1.40
N LEU A 106 -10.30 -2.95 2.24
CA LEU A 106 -10.66 -3.40 3.58
C LEU A 106 -9.98 -2.60 4.69
N CYS A 107 -8.88 -1.95 4.40
CA CYS A 107 -8.06 -1.25 5.37
C CYS A 107 -7.68 0.13 4.84
N ARG A 108 -7.59 1.10 5.73
CA ARG A 108 -7.01 2.39 5.40
C ARG A 108 -5.50 2.24 5.34
N PHE A 109 -4.96 2.15 4.15
CA PHE A 109 -3.53 2.05 3.95
C PHE A 109 -2.99 3.21 3.11
N GLY A 110 -1.74 3.57 3.33
CA GLY A 110 -1.12 4.66 2.60
C GLY A 110 0.40 4.55 2.56
N ASP A 111 1.00 5.21 1.59
CA ASP A 111 2.44 5.36 1.50
C ASP A 111 2.87 6.57 2.35
N TYR A 112 3.64 6.30 3.40
CA TYR A 112 4.16 7.33 4.30
C TYR A 112 5.48 7.93 3.80
N GLY A 113 6.05 7.37 2.74
CA GLY A 113 7.35 7.77 2.21
C GLY A 113 8.50 6.95 2.77
N ASP A 114 9.66 7.54 2.83
CA ASP A 114 10.90 6.88 3.25
C ASP A 114 11.39 7.41 4.59
N VAL A 115 12.07 6.53 5.35
CA VAL A 115 12.81 6.95 6.53
C VAL A 115 13.99 7.80 6.10
N ASN A 116 14.14 8.96 6.72
CA ASN A 116 15.30 9.81 6.54
C ASN A 116 16.40 9.40 7.52
N PHE A 117 17.58 9.11 7.00
CA PHE A 117 18.77 8.83 7.78
C PHE A 117 19.65 10.07 7.76
N GLU A 118 19.80 10.72 8.89
CA GLU A 118 20.78 11.77 9.11
C GLU A 118 22.17 11.20 9.44
#